data_e39b96cb004437e450191b1c5fb190a5
#
_entry.id   e39b96cb004437e450191b1c5fb190a5
#
_cell.length_a   1.000
_cell.length_b   1.000
_cell.length_c   1.000
_cell.angle_alpha   90.00
_cell.angle_beta   90.00
_cell.angle_gamma   90.00
#
_symmetry.space_group_name_H-M   'P 1'
#
loop_
_entity.id
_entity.type
_entity.pdbx_description
1 polymer ?
#
loop_
_entity_poly.entity_id
_entity_poly.type
_entity_poly.pdbx_seq_one_letter_code
_entity_poly.pdbx_strand_id
1 'polypeptide(L)'
;EVILVESGGGLVQPGGSLRLSCAASGFIFSAHDMHWVRQAPGKGLEWVSVIGSGGDAHYSASVKGRITVYRDNGKNSLYLQMNTLRVEDTAVYYCARGSTSATIFGMDIETGAFDIWGQGTQVNVSP
;
A
#
# COMPACT_ATOMS: atom_id res chain seq x y z
N GLU A 1 2.24 -2.16 21.05
CA GLU A 1 2.69 -1.16 20.07
C GLU A 1 2.28 -1.59 18.67
N VAL A 2 1.71 -0.67 17.90
CA VAL A 2 1.31 -0.93 16.52
C VAL A 2 2.52 -0.79 15.61
N ILE A 3 2.80 -1.83 14.83
CA ILE A 3 3.95 -1.85 13.92
C ILE A 3 3.49 -2.34 12.53
N LEU A 4 3.94 -1.64 11.49
CA LEU A 4 3.79 -2.04 10.09
C LEU A 4 5.17 -2.11 9.47
N VAL A 5 5.48 -3.21 8.79
CA VAL A 5 6.80 -3.42 8.16
C VAL A 5 6.60 -3.85 6.71
N GLU A 6 7.02 -2.99 5.78
CA GLU A 6 7.00 -3.30 4.35
C GLU A 6 8.27 -4.02 3.93
N SER A 7 8.14 -4.83 2.89
CA SER A 7 9.27 -5.53 2.27
C SER A 7 8.95 -5.88 0.81
N GLY A 8 9.94 -6.35 0.07
CA GLY A 8 9.77 -6.84 -1.30
C GLY A 8 10.16 -5.86 -2.39
N GLY A 9 10.57 -4.64 -2.03
CA GLY A 9 11.08 -3.68 -3.00
C GLY A 9 12.42 -4.11 -3.61
N GLY A 10 12.83 -3.41 -4.64
CA GLY A 10 14.08 -3.68 -5.30
C GLY A 10 14.18 -2.99 -6.65
N LEU A 11 15.20 -3.37 -7.41
CA LEU A 11 15.45 -2.88 -8.76
C LEU A 11 14.80 -3.82 -9.75
N VAL A 12 14.07 -3.27 -10.70
CA VAL A 12 13.36 -4.04 -11.72
C VAL A 12 13.38 -3.26 -13.04
N GLN A 13 13.36 -3.98 -14.16
CA GLN A 13 13.27 -3.34 -15.48
C GLN A 13 11.82 -2.97 -15.82
N PRO A 14 11.61 -1.98 -16.69
CA PRO A 14 10.28 -1.68 -17.19
C PRO A 14 9.61 -2.93 -17.79
N GLY A 15 8.34 -3.11 -17.51
CA GLY A 15 7.59 -4.31 -17.90
C GLY A 15 7.70 -5.45 -16.90
N GLY A 16 8.59 -5.34 -15.93
CA GLY A 16 8.77 -6.36 -14.91
C GLY A 16 7.71 -6.34 -13.83
N SER A 17 7.87 -7.23 -12.85
CA SER A 17 6.92 -7.42 -11.76
C SER A 17 7.62 -7.47 -10.42
N LEU A 18 6.94 -7.00 -9.38
CA LEU A 18 7.35 -7.13 -7.98
C LEU A 18 6.11 -7.40 -7.13
N ARG A 19 6.32 -8.09 -6.02
CA ARG A 19 5.29 -8.24 -4.99
C ARG A 19 5.79 -7.60 -3.70
N LEU A 20 5.07 -6.60 -3.22
CA LEU A 20 5.35 -5.98 -1.93
C LEU A 20 4.51 -6.65 -0.85
N SER A 21 5.06 -6.72 0.36
CA SER A 21 4.38 -7.26 1.54
C SER A 21 4.40 -6.23 2.65
N CYS A 22 3.39 -6.28 3.50
CA CYS A 22 3.31 -5.47 4.71
C CYS A 22 2.88 -6.40 5.84
N ALA A 23 3.74 -6.57 6.83
CA ALA A 23 3.43 -7.35 8.03
C ALA A 23 2.94 -6.41 9.12
N ALA A 24 1.77 -6.70 9.68
CA ALA A 24 1.13 -5.87 10.69
C ALA A 24 1.11 -6.58 12.04
N SER A 25 1.30 -5.81 13.12
CA SER A 25 1.19 -6.33 14.48
C SER A 25 0.70 -5.25 15.43
N GLY A 26 0.16 -5.69 16.57
CA GLY A 26 -0.24 -4.79 17.65
C GLY A 26 -1.68 -4.27 17.55
N PHE A 27 -2.47 -4.75 16.60
CA PHE A 27 -3.88 -4.37 16.46
C PHE A 27 -4.68 -5.48 15.77
N ILE A 28 -5.98 -5.35 15.76
CA ILE A 28 -6.86 -6.31 15.07
C ILE A 28 -6.88 -5.97 13.59
N PHE A 29 -5.98 -6.62 12.84
CA PHE A 29 -5.76 -6.34 11.42
C PHE A 29 -7.06 -6.44 10.62
N SER A 30 -7.87 -7.47 10.88
CA SER A 30 -9.11 -7.72 10.13
C SER A 30 -10.17 -6.63 10.31
N ALA A 31 -10.03 -5.76 11.31
CA ALA A 31 -11.00 -4.70 11.58
C ALA A 31 -10.70 -3.39 10.83
N HIS A 32 -9.56 -3.28 10.17
CA HIS A 32 -9.11 -2.03 9.54
C HIS A 32 -9.04 -2.12 8.03
N ASP A 33 -9.39 -1.03 7.37
CA ASP A 33 -9.02 -0.81 5.99
C ASP A 33 -7.51 -0.59 5.92
N MET A 34 -6.87 -1.11 4.89
CA MET A 34 -5.43 -1.00 4.72
C MET A 34 -5.12 -0.37 3.37
N HIS A 35 -4.17 0.55 3.36
CA HIS A 35 -3.82 1.35 2.20
C HIS A 35 -2.38 1.12 1.78
N TRP A 36 -2.13 1.29 0.49
CA TRP A 36 -0.79 1.52 -0.05
C TRP A 36 -0.72 2.94 -0.57
N VAL A 37 0.34 3.64 -0.21
CA VAL A 37 0.66 4.97 -0.73
C VAL A 37 2.12 4.96 -1.17
N ARG A 38 2.49 5.89 -2.06
CA ARG A 38 3.86 5.95 -2.55
C ARG A 38 4.34 7.40 -2.61
N GLN A 39 5.65 7.58 -2.58
CA GLN A 39 6.27 8.87 -2.77
C GLN A 39 7.44 8.75 -3.73
N ALA A 40 7.29 9.35 -4.91
CA ALA A 40 8.35 9.43 -5.90
C ALA A 40 9.36 10.51 -5.51
N PRO A 41 10.62 10.42 -6.00
CA PRO A 41 11.65 11.41 -5.66
C PRO A 41 11.20 12.83 -5.98
N GLY A 42 11.28 13.72 -4.99
CA GLY A 42 10.93 15.14 -5.15
C GLY A 42 9.44 15.43 -5.28
N LYS A 43 8.57 14.44 -5.09
CA LYS A 43 7.13 14.61 -5.22
C LYS A 43 6.43 14.34 -3.88
N GLY A 44 5.14 14.71 -3.81
CA GLY A 44 4.31 14.44 -2.65
C GLY A 44 3.84 12.99 -2.58
N LEU A 45 3.18 12.67 -1.50
CA LEU A 45 2.55 11.36 -1.34
C LEU A 45 1.42 11.19 -2.36
N GLU A 46 1.36 9.99 -2.94
CA GLU A 46 0.30 9.60 -3.88
C GLU A 46 -0.38 8.34 -3.34
N TRP A 47 -1.70 8.39 -3.19
CA TRP A 47 -2.48 7.23 -2.82
C TRP A 47 -2.51 6.22 -3.98
N VAL A 48 -2.28 4.95 -3.67
CA VAL A 48 -2.22 3.86 -4.67
C VAL A 48 -3.46 3.00 -4.62
N SER A 49 -3.77 2.46 -3.45
CA SER A 49 -4.90 1.52 -3.33
C SER A 49 -5.35 1.39 -1.88
N VAL A 50 -6.56 0.85 -1.72
CA VAL A 50 -7.11 0.43 -0.45
C VAL A 50 -7.76 -0.93 -0.60
N ILE A 51 -7.67 -1.73 0.47
CA ILE A 51 -8.48 -2.91 0.62
C ILE A 51 -9.22 -2.81 1.94
N GLY A 52 -10.54 -2.88 1.88
CA GLY A 52 -11.40 -2.79 3.05
C GLY A 52 -11.28 -4.03 3.92
N SER A 53 -11.79 -3.92 5.14
CA SER A 53 -11.85 -5.05 6.07
C SER A 53 -12.64 -6.23 5.50
N GLY A 54 -13.61 -5.97 4.63
CA GLY A 54 -14.40 -6.99 3.94
C GLY A 54 -13.81 -7.49 2.63
N GLY A 55 -12.64 -6.98 2.20
CA GLY A 55 -11.98 -7.41 0.99
C GLY A 55 -12.24 -6.56 -0.26
N ASP A 56 -13.07 -5.52 -0.16
CA ASP A 56 -13.31 -4.62 -1.29
C ASP A 56 -12.04 -3.81 -1.60
N ALA A 57 -11.62 -3.82 -2.86
CA ALA A 57 -10.41 -3.15 -3.30
C ALA A 57 -10.72 -1.98 -4.23
N HIS A 58 -9.97 -0.88 -4.07
CA HIS A 58 -10.06 0.29 -4.93
C HIS A 58 -8.65 0.79 -5.27
N TYR A 59 -8.50 1.41 -6.43
CA TYR A 59 -7.21 1.80 -7.01
C TYR A 59 -7.24 3.21 -7.53
N SER A 60 -6.09 3.89 -7.50
CA SER A 60 -5.93 5.13 -8.25
C SER A 60 -5.94 4.83 -9.75
N ALA A 61 -6.34 5.82 -10.56
CA ALA A 61 -6.41 5.67 -12.01
C ALA A 61 -5.03 5.36 -12.61
N SER A 62 -3.95 5.85 -12.01
CA SER A 62 -2.59 5.67 -12.54
C SER A 62 -2.09 4.23 -12.45
N VAL A 63 -2.66 3.41 -11.59
CA VAL A 63 -2.19 2.03 -11.35
C VAL A 63 -3.22 0.96 -11.72
N LYS A 64 -4.47 1.36 -11.92
CA LYS A 64 -5.57 0.41 -12.17
C LYS A 64 -5.26 -0.48 -13.38
N GLY A 65 -5.47 -1.78 -13.22
CA GLY A 65 -5.18 -2.77 -14.27
C GLY A 65 -3.76 -3.31 -14.26
N ARG A 66 -2.82 -2.68 -13.54
CA ARG A 66 -1.43 -3.13 -13.44
C ARG A 66 -1.06 -3.61 -12.05
N ILE A 67 -1.78 -3.16 -11.05
CA ILE A 67 -1.47 -3.40 -9.64
C ILE A 67 -2.70 -4.00 -8.98
N THR A 68 -2.48 -5.02 -8.15
CA THR A 68 -3.55 -5.69 -7.40
C THR A 68 -3.20 -5.69 -5.92
N VAL A 69 -4.11 -5.18 -5.09
CA VAL A 69 -3.99 -5.26 -3.63
C VAL A 69 -4.77 -6.46 -3.12
N TYR A 70 -4.21 -7.18 -2.16
CA TYR A 70 -4.92 -8.24 -1.47
C TYR A 70 -4.41 -8.37 -0.04
N ARG A 71 -5.15 -9.10 0.79
CA ARG A 71 -4.82 -9.26 2.19
C ARG A 71 -5.04 -10.69 2.64
N ASP A 72 -4.28 -11.10 3.65
CA ASP A 72 -4.45 -12.36 4.35
C ASP A 72 -4.59 -12.05 5.85
N ASN A 73 -5.83 -12.03 6.31
CA ASN A 73 -6.12 -11.68 7.70
C ASN A 73 -5.57 -12.71 8.69
N GLY A 74 -5.48 -13.97 8.29
CA GLY A 74 -4.90 -15.02 9.13
C GLY A 74 -3.41 -14.86 9.36
N LYS A 75 -2.71 -14.15 8.45
CA LYS A 75 -1.28 -13.86 8.56
C LYS A 75 -1.01 -12.42 8.94
N ASN A 76 -2.03 -11.62 9.20
CA ASN A 76 -1.90 -10.18 9.46
C ASN A 76 -1.04 -9.49 8.39
N SER A 77 -1.28 -9.83 7.13
CA SER A 77 -0.44 -9.36 6.02
C SER A 77 -1.25 -8.72 4.91
N LEU A 78 -0.65 -7.69 4.33
CA LEU A 78 -1.16 -6.95 3.19
C LEU A 78 -0.15 -7.10 2.05
N TYR A 79 -0.63 -7.18 0.82
CA TYR A 79 0.22 -7.40 -0.35
C TYR A 79 -0.15 -6.44 -1.47
N LEU A 80 0.85 -6.12 -2.28
CA LEU A 80 0.67 -5.36 -3.51
C LEU A 80 1.40 -6.09 -4.63
N GLN A 81 0.67 -6.70 -5.54
CA GLN A 81 1.24 -7.34 -6.73
C GLN A 81 1.31 -6.30 -7.83
N MET A 82 2.53 -6.00 -8.27
CA MET A 82 2.80 -4.98 -9.27
C MET A 82 3.27 -5.65 -10.55
N ASN A 83 2.51 -5.49 -11.62
CA ASN A 83 2.85 -6.03 -12.93
C ASN A 83 3.02 -4.90 -13.93
N THR A 84 3.73 -5.18 -15.04
CA THR A 84 3.92 -4.21 -16.12
C THR A 84 4.41 -2.87 -15.58
N LEU A 85 5.44 -2.92 -14.74
CA LEU A 85 5.96 -1.75 -14.06
C LEU A 85 6.54 -0.74 -15.07
N ARG A 86 6.37 0.53 -14.75
CA ARG A 86 6.84 1.67 -15.54
C ARG A 86 7.87 2.46 -14.75
N VAL A 87 8.69 3.23 -15.44
CA VAL A 87 9.68 4.10 -14.78
C VAL A 87 9.00 5.02 -13.76
N GLU A 88 7.81 5.53 -14.08
CA GLU A 88 7.02 6.40 -13.21
C GLU A 88 6.57 5.72 -11.91
N ASP A 89 6.64 4.39 -11.82
CA ASP A 89 6.31 3.67 -10.60
C ASP A 89 7.45 3.67 -9.58
N THR A 90 8.60 4.24 -9.93
CA THR A 90 9.73 4.40 -9.02
C THR A 90 9.33 5.29 -7.85
N ALA A 91 9.39 4.74 -6.65
CA ALA A 91 8.97 5.43 -5.43
C ALA A 91 9.31 4.59 -4.20
N VAL A 92 9.21 5.21 -3.03
CA VAL A 92 9.09 4.47 -1.76
C VAL A 92 7.61 4.16 -1.57
N TYR A 93 7.31 2.90 -1.30
CA TYR A 93 5.93 2.41 -1.08
C TYR A 93 5.72 2.16 0.40
N TYR A 94 4.64 2.70 0.93
CA TYR A 94 4.27 2.57 2.34
C TYR A 94 2.93 1.87 2.46
N CYS A 95 2.80 0.97 3.42
CA CYS A 95 1.49 0.56 3.88
C CYS A 95 1.05 1.47 5.02
N ALA A 96 -0.23 1.74 5.09
CA ALA A 96 -0.80 2.62 6.09
C ALA A 96 -2.11 2.03 6.60
N ARG A 97 -2.29 2.10 7.92
CA ARG A 97 -3.54 1.66 8.53
C ARG A 97 -4.56 2.79 8.42
N GLY A 98 -5.70 2.48 7.88
CA GLY A 98 -6.86 3.36 7.94
C GLY A 98 -7.60 3.18 9.24
N SER A 99 -8.59 4.04 9.47
CA SER A 99 -9.50 3.90 10.58
C SER A 99 -10.43 2.71 10.36
N THR A 100 -11.27 2.41 11.34
CA THR A 100 -12.34 1.44 11.19
C THR A 100 -13.50 2.04 10.40
N SER A 101 -14.60 1.32 10.26
CA SER A 101 -15.71 1.61 9.34
C SER A 101 -16.38 2.99 9.51
N ALA A 102 -15.99 3.80 10.48
CA ALA A 102 -16.57 5.13 10.66
C ALA A 102 -16.05 6.18 9.67
N THR A 103 -15.05 5.84 8.86
CA THR A 103 -14.44 6.75 7.89
C THR A 103 -14.56 6.19 6.48
N ILE A 104 -14.37 7.06 5.48
CA ILE A 104 -14.36 6.64 4.07
C ILE A 104 -13.01 5.98 3.79
N PHE A 105 -13.02 4.67 3.49
CA PHE A 105 -11.82 3.86 3.20
C PHE A 105 -10.72 3.99 4.24
N GLY A 106 -11.09 4.17 5.52
CA GLY A 106 -10.12 4.21 6.61
C GLY A 106 -9.33 5.50 6.72
N MET A 107 -9.56 6.49 5.88
CA MET A 107 -8.96 7.81 6.02
C MET A 107 -9.71 8.62 7.07
N ASP A 108 -8.98 9.44 7.83
CA ASP A 108 -9.59 10.39 8.74
C ASP A 108 -10.39 11.41 7.92
N ILE A 109 -11.68 11.54 8.22
CA ILE A 109 -12.59 12.40 7.45
C ILE A 109 -12.21 13.88 7.59
N GLU A 110 -11.72 14.27 8.76
CA GLU A 110 -11.41 15.68 9.02
C GLU A 110 -10.07 16.10 8.43
N THR A 111 -9.05 15.24 8.54
CA THR A 111 -7.69 15.57 8.12
C THR A 111 -7.29 14.92 6.81
N GLY A 112 -7.97 13.84 6.39
CA GLY A 112 -7.59 13.02 5.26
C GLY A 112 -6.31 12.22 5.50
N ALA A 113 -5.85 12.12 6.73
CA ALA A 113 -4.59 11.47 7.09
C ALA A 113 -4.81 10.04 7.54
N PHE A 114 -3.78 9.21 7.38
CA PHE A 114 -3.73 7.87 7.95
C PHE A 114 -3.18 7.96 9.37
N ASP A 115 -3.59 7.04 10.25
CA ASP A 115 -3.17 7.11 11.64
C ASP A 115 -1.84 6.41 11.91
N ILE A 116 -1.49 5.36 11.16
CA ILE A 116 -0.25 4.61 11.33
C ILE A 116 0.35 4.27 9.96
N TRP A 117 1.69 4.39 9.86
CA TRP A 117 2.47 4.15 8.64
C TRP A 117 3.61 3.17 8.92
N GLY A 118 4.04 2.47 7.88
CA GLY A 118 5.30 1.75 7.90
C GLY A 118 6.49 2.65 7.56
N GLN A 119 7.69 2.06 7.50
CA GLN A 119 8.92 2.77 7.11
C GLN A 119 9.13 2.86 5.60
N GLY A 120 8.43 2.03 4.86
CA GLY A 120 8.49 2.02 3.42
C GLY A 120 9.46 0.99 2.83
N THR A 121 9.23 0.64 1.58
CA THR A 121 10.13 -0.19 0.78
C THR A 121 10.36 0.48 -0.57
N GLN A 122 11.63 0.54 -1.00
CA GLN A 122 12.01 1.26 -2.21
C GLN A 122 11.78 0.38 -3.44
N VAL A 123 11.11 0.92 -4.44
CA VAL A 123 10.96 0.31 -5.76
C VAL A 123 11.65 1.20 -6.78
N ASN A 124 12.60 0.65 -7.52
CA ASN A 124 13.31 1.35 -8.60
C ASN A 124 13.05 0.63 -9.91
N VAL A 125 12.39 1.31 -10.84
CA VAL A 125 12.13 0.78 -12.19
C VAL A 125 13.05 1.51 -13.14
N SER A 126 14.04 0.81 -13.66
CA SER A 126 15.08 1.41 -14.50
C SER A 126 15.48 0.46 -15.64
N PRO A 127 15.68 1.00 -16.84
CA PRO A 127 16.14 0.20 -17.97
C PRO A 127 17.46 -0.51 -17.74
#